data_074cf3bb8720b5038f4915b1587b4419
#
_entry.id   074cf3bb8720b5038f4915b1587b4419
#
_cell.length_a   1.000
_cell.length_b   1.000
_cell.length_c   1.000
_cell.angle_alpha   90.00
_cell.angle_beta   90.00
_cell.angle_gamma   90.00
#
_symmetry.space_group_name_H-M   'P 1'
#
loop_
_entity.id
_entity.type
_entity.pdbx_description
1 polymer ?
#
loop_
_entity_poly.entity_id
_entity_poly.type
_entity_poly.pdbx_seq_one_letter_code
_entity_poly.pdbx_strand_id
1 'polypeptide(L)'
;VLVVLQFVASTHVKAEFNDVTLTQAFADDNYGLYQQKVLEAVFSATPEYGEIQISLHPQPMSQSRQVVTLLKGDAHVMWSVTNAEREKLLTPIKFPLLKGLAGYRVLVIAKDAQHNFPHAISTDELKTRTLVQGNDWPDLHVLKSNGFNAEGEEWSLWFTSMYTMVEKGIVDGFPRNVIEVNGDLIRHADKPVTIDKNHLLIYPNYEYFFVPPDNSALAKRIRVGLSRLIENGTLEALFNQFESHKLALTLADDPHRARHFLQNHSLPYVLDYARWDLEKEKAMKALLGE
;
A
#
# COMPACT_ATOMS: atom_id res chain seq x y z
N VAL A 1 13.56 63.27 9.33
CA VAL A 1 13.82 61.82 9.40
C VAL A 1 12.68 61.10 8.64
N LEU A 2 12.99 60.61 7.44
CA LEU A 2 12.03 59.90 6.57
C LEU A 2 12.16 58.42 6.89
N VAL A 3 11.11 57.81 7.44
CA VAL A 3 11.05 56.35 7.67
C VAL A 3 10.45 55.72 6.41
N VAL A 4 11.28 55.01 5.62
CA VAL A 4 10.82 54.21 4.47
C VAL A 4 10.41 52.82 5.00
N LEU A 5 9.10 52.54 5.05
CA LEU A 5 8.59 51.21 5.27
C LEU A 5 8.78 50.37 3.98
N GLN A 6 9.71 49.44 4.00
CA GLN A 6 9.80 48.40 2.95
C GLN A 6 8.71 47.36 3.18
N PHE A 7 7.70 47.33 2.29
CA PHE A 7 6.77 46.22 2.18
C PHE A 7 7.49 45.07 1.47
N VAL A 8 7.81 44.03 2.24
CA VAL A 8 8.23 42.75 1.64
C VAL A 8 6.97 42.05 1.12
N ALA A 9 6.75 42.17 -0.18
CA ALA A 9 5.71 41.39 -0.87
C ALA A 9 6.14 39.94 -0.85
N SER A 10 5.49 39.12 -0.02
CA SER A 10 5.60 37.67 -0.04
C SER A 10 4.95 37.17 -1.35
N THR A 11 5.77 36.90 -2.34
CA THR A 11 5.31 36.26 -3.57
C THR A 11 4.94 34.81 -3.25
N HIS A 12 3.65 34.55 -2.99
CA HIS A 12 3.11 33.21 -3.00
C HIS A 12 3.23 32.68 -4.44
N VAL A 13 4.17 31.79 -4.66
CA VAL A 13 4.19 30.95 -5.86
C VAL A 13 2.95 30.07 -5.79
N LYS A 14 1.91 30.48 -6.52
CA LYS A 14 0.71 29.70 -6.74
C LYS A 14 1.12 28.51 -7.61
N ALA A 15 1.23 27.34 -7.03
CA ALA A 15 1.28 26.12 -7.81
C ALA A 15 -0.12 25.93 -8.43
N GLU A 16 -0.27 26.23 -9.71
CA GLU A 16 -1.50 26.02 -10.47
C GLU A 16 -1.66 24.54 -10.82
N PHE A 17 -1.99 23.72 -9.84
CA PHE A 17 -2.58 22.40 -10.12
C PHE A 17 -4.01 22.45 -9.63
N ASN A 18 -4.95 22.64 -10.55
CA ASN A 18 -6.39 22.52 -10.25
C ASN A 18 -6.87 21.08 -10.26
N ASP A 19 -6.15 20.17 -10.94
CA ASP A 19 -6.51 18.77 -11.08
C ASP A 19 -5.34 17.85 -10.75
N VAL A 20 -5.61 16.79 -9.97
CA VAL A 20 -4.67 15.72 -9.65
C VAL A 20 -5.23 14.39 -10.11
N THR A 21 -4.55 13.76 -11.07
CA THR A 21 -4.91 12.43 -11.55
C THR A 21 -4.20 11.35 -10.74
N LEU A 22 -4.99 10.46 -10.12
CA LEU A 22 -4.53 9.28 -9.39
C LEU A 22 -4.57 8.06 -10.31
N THR A 23 -3.51 7.27 -10.36
CA THR A 23 -3.52 5.99 -11.09
C THR A 23 -4.36 4.95 -10.38
N GLN A 24 -4.82 3.93 -11.12
CA GLN A 24 -5.59 2.83 -10.57
C GLN A 24 -5.21 1.48 -11.18
N ALA A 25 -5.27 0.41 -10.38
CA ALA A 25 -5.07 -0.94 -10.88
C ALA A 25 -6.34 -1.52 -11.52
N PHE A 26 -7.51 -1.12 -11.04
CA PHE A 26 -8.82 -1.57 -11.52
C PHE A 26 -9.79 -0.40 -11.59
N ALA A 27 -10.71 -0.46 -12.56
CA ALA A 27 -11.84 0.47 -12.65
C ALA A 27 -12.97 -0.05 -11.76
N ASP A 28 -12.88 0.21 -10.47
CA ASP A 28 -13.88 -0.18 -9.46
C ASP A 28 -13.92 0.87 -8.36
N ASP A 29 -15.09 1.34 -8.02
CA ASP A 29 -15.29 2.45 -7.09
C ASP A 29 -14.82 2.16 -5.66
N ASN A 30 -14.62 0.89 -5.31
CA ASN A 30 -14.18 0.47 -3.99
C ASN A 30 -12.67 0.18 -3.91
N TYR A 31 -12.03 -0.15 -5.05
CA TYR A 31 -10.60 -0.44 -5.07
C TYR A 31 -9.78 0.86 -5.00
N GLY A 32 -9.00 1.00 -3.94
CA GLY A 32 -8.25 2.23 -3.70
C GLY A 32 -9.06 3.39 -3.11
N LEU A 33 -10.34 3.16 -2.77
CA LEU A 33 -11.22 4.19 -2.20
C LEU A 33 -10.64 4.79 -0.92
N TYR A 34 -9.98 4.00 -0.07
CA TYR A 34 -9.32 4.50 1.13
C TYR A 34 -8.22 5.50 0.77
N GLN A 35 -7.33 5.15 -0.14
CA GLN A 35 -6.22 6.00 -0.56
C GLN A 35 -6.73 7.28 -1.24
N GLN A 36 -7.78 7.16 -2.06
CA GLN A 36 -8.45 8.33 -2.64
C GLN A 36 -9.00 9.26 -1.56
N LYS A 37 -9.74 8.72 -0.58
CA LYS A 37 -10.31 9.53 0.54
C LYS A 37 -9.23 10.17 1.41
N VAL A 38 -8.10 9.48 1.63
CA VAL A 38 -6.95 10.08 2.33
C VAL A 38 -6.40 11.26 1.53
N LEU A 39 -6.24 11.12 0.22
CA LEU A 39 -5.72 12.19 -0.63
C LEU A 39 -6.70 13.39 -0.70
N GLU A 40 -8.00 13.14 -0.80
CA GLU A 40 -9.06 14.18 -0.70
C GLU A 40 -8.97 14.94 0.62
N ALA A 41 -8.84 14.22 1.74
CA ALA A 41 -8.70 14.83 3.06
C ALA A 41 -7.39 15.63 3.20
N VAL A 42 -6.29 15.15 2.62
CA VAL A 42 -5.00 15.86 2.54
C VAL A 42 -5.16 17.22 1.86
N PHE A 43 -5.84 17.27 0.72
CA PHE A 43 -6.05 18.52 0.00
C PHE A 43 -7.02 19.44 0.71
N SER A 44 -8.08 18.89 1.32
CA SER A 44 -9.02 19.64 2.15
C SER A 44 -8.35 20.26 3.41
N ALA A 45 -7.35 19.57 3.97
CA ALA A 45 -6.59 20.04 5.11
C ALA A 45 -5.51 21.09 4.76
N THR A 46 -5.32 21.39 3.47
CA THR A 46 -4.31 22.33 2.97
C THR A 46 -4.89 23.41 2.04
N PRO A 47 -5.94 24.16 2.45
CA PRO A 47 -6.63 25.12 1.59
C PRO A 47 -5.76 26.29 1.13
N GLU A 48 -4.71 26.63 1.89
CA GLU A 48 -3.76 27.69 1.55
C GLU A 48 -2.96 27.42 0.26
N TYR A 49 -2.94 26.17 -0.21
CA TYR A 49 -2.31 25.78 -1.50
C TYR A 49 -3.28 25.83 -2.69
N GLY A 50 -4.52 26.26 -2.48
CA GLY A 50 -5.57 26.30 -3.51
C GLY A 50 -6.43 25.04 -3.56
N GLU A 51 -7.52 25.10 -4.32
CA GLU A 51 -8.41 23.96 -4.51
C GLU A 51 -7.83 22.96 -5.52
N ILE A 52 -8.04 21.66 -5.25
CA ILE A 52 -7.68 20.56 -6.15
C ILE A 52 -8.89 19.64 -6.32
N GLN A 53 -9.13 19.24 -7.57
CA GLN A 53 -10.02 18.14 -7.89
C GLN A 53 -9.19 16.87 -8.14
N ILE A 54 -9.64 15.75 -7.58
CA ILE A 54 -9.01 14.45 -7.84
C ILE A 54 -9.81 13.73 -8.92
N SER A 55 -9.11 13.23 -9.93
CA SER A 55 -9.64 12.33 -10.93
C SER A 55 -8.88 11.00 -10.93
N LEU A 56 -9.54 9.91 -11.28
CA LEU A 56 -8.88 8.65 -11.52
C LEU A 56 -8.44 8.55 -12.98
N HIS A 57 -7.25 8.00 -13.22
CA HIS A 57 -6.80 7.73 -14.58
C HIS A 57 -7.79 6.78 -15.28
N PRO A 58 -8.25 7.06 -16.51
CA PRO A 58 -9.35 6.34 -17.13
C PRO A 58 -9.04 4.87 -17.43
N GLN A 59 -7.76 4.49 -17.49
CA GLN A 59 -7.34 3.13 -17.79
C GLN A 59 -6.74 2.46 -16.56
N PRO A 60 -7.28 1.30 -16.13
CA PRO A 60 -6.63 0.44 -15.16
C PRO A 60 -5.31 -0.12 -15.70
N MET A 61 -4.33 -0.33 -14.83
CA MET A 61 -3.00 -0.76 -15.26
C MET A 61 -2.20 -1.45 -14.15
N SER A 62 -1.22 -2.28 -14.54
CA SER A 62 -0.26 -2.92 -13.63
C SER A 62 0.60 -1.88 -12.89
N GLN A 63 1.25 -2.28 -11.80
CA GLN A 63 2.09 -1.36 -11.00
C GLN A 63 3.25 -0.77 -11.81
N SER A 64 3.92 -1.57 -12.63
CA SER A 64 5.00 -1.10 -13.50
C SER A 64 4.50 -0.07 -14.52
N ARG A 65 3.30 -0.26 -15.07
CA ARG A 65 2.67 0.70 -15.97
C ARG A 65 2.33 2.01 -15.28
N GLN A 66 1.87 1.97 -14.02
CA GLN A 66 1.58 3.18 -13.24
C GLN A 66 2.84 4.04 -13.07
N VAL A 67 4.00 3.42 -12.76
CA VAL A 67 5.29 4.14 -12.68
C VAL A 67 5.59 4.87 -13.99
N VAL A 68 5.47 4.18 -15.13
CA VAL A 68 5.71 4.79 -16.45
C VAL A 68 4.74 5.93 -16.73
N THR A 69 3.47 5.80 -16.33
CA THR A 69 2.42 6.81 -16.51
C THR A 69 2.76 8.08 -15.72
N LEU A 70 3.23 7.96 -14.47
CA LEU A 70 3.70 9.11 -13.69
C LEU A 70 4.92 9.79 -14.32
N LEU A 71 5.91 9.00 -14.76
CA LEU A 71 7.13 9.53 -15.39
C LEU A 71 6.86 10.28 -16.71
N LYS A 72 5.78 9.94 -17.41
CA LYS A 72 5.33 10.64 -18.62
C LYS A 72 4.51 11.89 -18.33
N GLY A 73 4.09 12.11 -17.09
CA GLY A 73 3.20 13.21 -16.72
C GLY A 73 1.74 12.97 -17.05
N ASP A 74 1.35 11.74 -17.41
CA ASP A 74 -0.05 11.37 -17.72
C ASP A 74 -0.88 11.16 -16.43
N ALA A 75 -0.22 11.07 -15.26
CA ALA A 75 -0.82 11.07 -13.95
C ALA A 75 0.10 11.75 -12.92
N HIS A 76 -0.44 12.15 -11.77
CA HIS A 76 0.23 12.96 -10.77
C HIS A 76 0.57 12.20 -9.48
N VAL A 77 -0.25 11.21 -9.11
CA VAL A 77 -0.09 10.41 -7.89
C VAL A 77 -0.35 8.95 -8.19
N MET A 78 0.43 8.07 -7.58
CA MET A 78 0.10 6.65 -7.42
C MET A 78 0.26 6.27 -5.94
N TRP A 79 -0.41 5.21 -5.54
CA TRP A 79 -0.18 4.53 -4.27
C TRP A 79 0.28 3.10 -4.53
N SER A 80 1.26 2.66 -3.78
CA SER A 80 1.80 1.30 -3.90
C SER A 80 2.78 1.00 -2.78
N VAL A 81 3.12 -0.28 -2.62
CA VAL A 81 4.25 -0.68 -1.77
C VAL A 81 5.56 -0.17 -2.35
N THR A 82 6.48 0.21 -1.47
CA THR A 82 7.77 0.79 -1.85
C THR A 82 8.86 -0.26 -2.04
N ASN A 83 9.86 0.10 -2.83
CA ASN A 83 11.16 -0.58 -2.94
C ASN A 83 12.23 0.41 -3.40
N ALA A 84 13.51 0.01 -3.31
CA ALA A 84 14.64 0.85 -3.69
C ALA A 84 14.63 1.31 -5.16
N GLU A 85 14.14 0.47 -6.07
CA GLU A 85 14.04 0.80 -7.50
C GLU A 85 12.99 1.87 -7.74
N ARG A 86 11.80 1.71 -7.16
CA ARG A 86 10.72 2.69 -7.28
C ARG A 86 11.09 4.05 -6.68
N GLU A 87 11.80 4.07 -5.53
CA GLU A 87 12.25 5.31 -4.90
C GLU A 87 13.37 6.03 -5.67
N LYS A 88 14.07 5.35 -6.58
CA LYS A 88 15.01 6.00 -7.52
C LYS A 88 14.28 6.72 -8.66
N LEU A 89 13.11 6.23 -9.04
CA LEU A 89 12.34 6.74 -10.17
C LEU A 89 11.31 7.81 -9.76
N LEU A 90 10.72 7.68 -8.58
CA LEU A 90 9.62 8.52 -8.10
C LEU A 90 9.95 9.06 -6.71
N THR A 91 9.31 10.16 -6.34
CA THR A 91 9.40 10.72 -4.98
C THR A 91 8.39 10.06 -4.05
N PRO A 92 8.83 9.28 -3.05
CA PRO A 92 7.94 8.68 -2.05
C PRO A 92 7.49 9.70 -1.01
N ILE A 93 6.24 9.61 -0.60
CA ILE A 93 5.77 10.25 0.63
C ILE A 93 5.90 9.21 1.73
N LYS A 94 7.01 9.23 2.46
CA LYS A 94 7.42 8.17 3.42
C LYS A 94 6.53 8.10 4.65
N PHE A 95 5.28 7.75 4.43
CA PHE A 95 4.27 7.52 5.46
C PHE A 95 3.43 6.28 5.11
N PRO A 96 3.48 5.21 5.94
CA PRO A 96 2.74 3.97 5.68
C PRO A 96 1.24 4.16 5.78
N LEU A 97 0.54 4.31 4.65
CA LEU A 97 -0.90 4.56 4.58
C LEU A 97 -1.72 3.51 5.32
N LEU A 98 -1.28 2.25 5.30
CA LEU A 98 -1.95 1.08 5.90
C LEU A 98 -1.44 0.75 7.31
N LYS A 99 -1.05 1.71 8.12
CA LYS A 99 -0.58 1.52 9.52
C LYS A 99 0.61 0.56 9.66
N GLY A 100 1.37 0.27 8.59
CA GLY A 100 2.42 -0.75 8.60
C GLY A 100 1.94 -2.16 8.28
N LEU A 101 0.64 -2.35 8.00
CA LEU A 101 0.06 -3.67 7.71
C LEU A 101 0.33 -4.16 6.28
N ALA A 102 0.97 -3.36 5.42
CA ALA A 102 1.26 -3.76 4.03
C ALA A 102 2.10 -5.03 3.91
N GLY A 103 2.90 -5.37 4.92
CA GLY A 103 3.71 -6.58 4.98
C GLY A 103 3.08 -7.75 5.74
N TYR A 104 1.83 -7.64 6.15
CA TYR A 104 1.12 -8.72 6.82
C TYR A 104 0.33 -9.52 5.78
N ARG A 105 0.71 -10.77 5.55
CA ARG A 105 0.13 -11.63 4.51
C ARG A 105 -0.46 -12.90 5.11
N VAL A 106 -1.74 -13.13 4.86
CA VAL A 106 -2.38 -14.44 5.05
C VAL A 106 -2.32 -15.22 3.74
N LEU A 107 -2.39 -16.54 3.82
CA LEU A 107 -2.43 -17.39 2.63
C LEU A 107 -3.88 -17.61 2.19
N VAL A 108 -4.18 -17.32 0.94
CA VAL A 108 -5.39 -17.84 0.29
C VAL A 108 -5.06 -19.24 -0.23
N ILE A 109 -5.85 -20.22 0.15
CA ILE A 109 -5.68 -21.64 -0.17
C ILE A 109 -6.99 -22.22 -0.73
N ALA A 110 -6.96 -23.37 -1.38
CA ALA A 110 -8.17 -24.11 -1.69
C ALA A 110 -8.89 -24.54 -0.39
N LYS A 111 -10.23 -24.54 -0.38
CA LYS A 111 -11.03 -24.83 0.84
C LYS A 111 -10.74 -26.20 1.45
N ASP A 112 -10.45 -27.18 0.65
CA ASP A 112 -10.13 -28.56 1.05
C ASP A 112 -8.64 -28.76 1.41
N ALA A 113 -7.78 -27.77 1.15
CA ALA A 113 -6.34 -27.86 1.36
C ALA A 113 -5.87 -27.44 2.76
N GLN A 114 -6.76 -27.03 3.69
CA GLN A 114 -6.36 -26.58 5.03
C GLN A 114 -5.51 -27.62 5.79
N HIS A 115 -5.71 -28.90 5.53
CA HIS A 115 -4.94 -29.99 6.16
C HIS A 115 -3.45 -29.98 5.75
N ASN A 116 -3.09 -29.34 4.62
CA ASN A 116 -1.71 -29.14 4.17
C ASN A 116 -1.00 -27.99 4.89
N PHE A 117 -1.74 -27.21 5.69
CA PHE A 117 -1.26 -26.06 6.43
C PHE A 117 -1.58 -26.23 7.94
N PRO A 118 -1.09 -27.31 8.60
CA PRO A 118 -1.30 -27.46 10.04
C PRO A 118 -0.50 -26.42 10.81
N HIS A 119 -1.01 -25.97 11.94
CA HIS A 119 -0.40 -24.91 12.76
C HIS A 119 1.08 -25.17 13.13
N ALA A 120 1.45 -26.43 13.27
CA ALA A 120 2.77 -26.84 13.74
C ALA A 120 3.88 -26.79 12.67
N ILE A 121 3.58 -26.51 11.38
CA ILE A 121 4.63 -26.44 10.37
C ILE A 121 5.55 -25.24 10.60
N SER A 122 6.85 -25.51 10.45
CA SER A 122 7.90 -24.49 10.54
C SER A 122 7.91 -23.57 9.31
N THR A 123 8.63 -22.46 9.44
CA THR A 123 8.86 -21.58 8.27
C THR A 123 9.54 -22.32 7.12
N ASP A 124 10.50 -23.23 7.41
CA ASP A 124 11.22 -23.96 6.38
C ASP A 124 10.33 -24.99 5.66
N GLU A 125 9.41 -25.63 6.37
CA GLU A 125 8.40 -26.48 5.76
C GLU A 125 7.41 -25.66 4.91
N LEU A 126 7.01 -24.46 5.39
CA LEU A 126 6.12 -23.57 4.63
C LEU A 126 6.78 -23.10 3.32
N LYS A 127 8.12 -22.91 3.30
CA LYS A 127 8.88 -22.55 2.09
C LYS A 127 8.81 -23.59 0.98
N THR A 128 8.51 -24.86 1.32
CA THR A 128 8.37 -25.94 0.33
C THR A 128 7.06 -25.85 -0.44
N ARG A 129 6.08 -25.08 0.04
CA ARG A 129 4.81 -24.87 -0.67
C ARG A 129 5.01 -23.99 -1.87
N THR A 130 4.36 -24.33 -2.98
CA THR A 130 4.36 -23.50 -4.18
C THR A 130 3.39 -22.34 -3.99
N LEU A 131 3.91 -21.12 -3.97
CA LEU A 131 3.11 -19.91 -3.82
C LEU A 131 3.07 -19.12 -5.13
N VAL A 132 2.01 -18.35 -5.36
CA VAL A 132 1.92 -17.42 -6.50
C VAL A 132 1.91 -15.97 -6.01
N GLN A 133 2.51 -15.07 -6.80
CA GLN A 133 2.50 -13.63 -6.55
C GLN A 133 2.53 -12.87 -7.88
N GLY A 134 2.11 -11.60 -7.88
CA GLY A 134 2.21 -10.78 -9.09
C GLY A 134 3.65 -10.63 -9.56
N ASN A 135 3.88 -10.82 -10.85
CA ASN A 135 5.23 -10.84 -11.44
C ASN A 135 5.96 -9.50 -11.26
N ASP A 136 5.25 -8.37 -11.31
CA ASP A 136 5.78 -7.02 -11.12
C ASP A 136 5.63 -6.49 -9.68
N TRP A 137 5.23 -7.35 -8.72
CA TRP A 137 5.08 -6.94 -7.33
C TRP A 137 6.38 -7.14 -6.53
N PRO A 138 6.78 -6.18 -5.70
CA PRO A 138 7.94 -6.33 -4.82
C PRO A 138 7.88 -7.56 -3.91
N ASP A 139 6.67 -7.98 -3.55
CA ASP A 139 6.41 -9.15 -2.69
C ASP A 139 6.95 -10.46 -3.26
N LEU A 140 6.96 -10.64 -4.59
CA LEU A 140 7.57 -11.80 -5.23
C LEU A 140 9.06 -11.89 -4.91
N HIS A 141 9.76 -10.76 -4.95
CA HIS A 141 11.19 -10.71 -4.59
C HIS A 141 11.39 -11.01 -3.10
N VAL A 142 10.52 -10.51 -2.22
CA VAL A 142 10.58 -10.82 -0.78
C VAL A 142 10.46 -12.32 -0.55
N LEU A 143 9.46 -12.98 -1.12
CA LEU A 143 9.28 -14.42 -0.97
C LEU A 143 10.50 -15.20 -1.47
N LYS A 144 10.96 -14.93 -2.70
CA LYS A 144 12.11 -15.62 -3.31
C LYS A 144 13.40 -15.42 -2.53
N SER A 145 13.69 -14.19 -2.07
CA SER A 145 14.90 -13.89 -1.31
C SER A 145 14.92 -14.52 0.10
N ASN A 146 13.75 -14.89 0.63
CA ASN A 146 13.62 -15.65 1.87
C ASN A 146 13.55 -17.18 1.64
N GLY A 147 13.74 -17.64 0.42
CA GLY A 147 13.80 -19.06 0.08
C GLY A 147 12.44 -19.73 -0.11
N PHE A 148 11.36 -18.97 -0.28
CA PHE A 148 10.06 -19.53 -0.64
C PHE A 148 10.03 -19.98 -2.11
N ASN A 149 9.39 -21.10 -2.38
CA ASN A 149 9.05 -21.53 -3.73
C ASN A 149 7.88 -20.68 -4.23
N ALA A 150 8.18 -19.56 -4.89
CA ALA A 150 7.18 -18.60 -5.34
C ALA A 150 7.29 -18.38 -6.86
N GLU A 151 6.14 -18.44 -7.53
CA GLU A 151 5.99 -18.18 -8.95
C GLU A 151 5.41 -16.80 -9.21
N GLY A 152 5.86 -16.14 -10.28
CA GLY A 152 5.31 -14.86 -10.72
C GLY A 152 4.22 -15.10 -11.77
N GLU A 153 3.07 -14.47 -11.58
CA GLU A 153 1.96 -14.48 -12.53
C GLU A 153 1.73 -13.07 -13.06
N GLU A 154 1.43 -12.97 -14.36
CA GLU A 154 1.15 -11.69 -15.00
C GLU A 154 -0.15 -11.05 -14.45
N TRP A 155 -0.20 -9.72 -14.52
CA TRP A 155 -1.39 -8.98 -14.14
C TRP A 155 -2.62 -9.46 -14.93
N SER A 156 -3.66 -9.81 -14.22
CA SER A 156 -4.97 -10.15 -14.76
C SER A 156 -6.07 -9.37 -14.05
N LEU A 157 -7.20 -9.19 -14.71
CA LEU A 157 -8.34 -8.50 -14.11
C LEU A 157 -8.73 -9.18 -12.79
N TRP A 158 -8.65 -8.43 -11.69
CA TRP A 158 -8.93 -8.89 -10.32
C TRP A 158 -8.08 -10.07 -9.87
N PHE A 159 -6.87 -10.22 -10.45
CA PHE A 159 -5.96 -11.32 -10.13
C PHE A 159 -6.59 -12.70 -10.33
N THR A 160 -7.55 -12.81 -11.27
CA THR A 160 -8.37 -14.00 -11.49
C THR A 160 -7.53 -15.23 -11.81
N SER A 161 -6.42 -15.08 -12.55
CA SER A 161 -5.49 -16.18 -12.84
C SER A 161 -4.91 -16.78 -11.55
N MET A 162 -4.42 -15.95 -10.63
CA MET A 162 -3.82 -16.41 -9.36
C MET A 162 -4.84 -17.16 -8.49
N TYR A 163 -6.07 -16.64 -8.37
CA TYR A 163 -7.16 -17.32 -7.65
C TYR A 163 -7.55 -18.64 -8.32
N THR A 164 -7.51 -18.72 -9.65
CA THR A 164 -7.77 -19.94 -10.40
C THR A 164 -6.64 -20.97 -10.22
N MET A 165 -5.39 -20.54 -10.14
CA MET A 165 -4.25 -21.42 -9.85
C MET A 165 -4.40 -22.08 -8.47
N VAL A 166 -4.81 -21.31 -7.45
CA VAL A 166 -5.10 -21.84 -6.09
C VAL A 166 -6.29 -22.80 -6.13
N GLU A 167 -7.40 -22.40 -6.76
CA GLU A 167 -8.61 -23.23 -6.90
C GLU A 167 -8.30 -24.61 -7.48
N LYS A 168 -7.44 -24.65 -8.51
CA LYS A 168 -7.10 -25.89 -9.24
C LYS A 168 -5.92 -26.65 -8.63
N GLY A 169 -5.35 -26.19 -7.53
CA GLY A 169 -4.18 -26.81 -6.92
C GLY A 169 -2.91 -26.77 -7.80
N ILE A 170 -2.83 -25.81 -8.73
CA ILE A 170 -1.61 -25.58 -9.53
C ILE A 170 -0.53 -25.01 -8.62
N VAL A 171 -0.94 -24.17 -7.65
CA VAL A 171 -0.14 -23.67 -6.55
C VAL A 171 -0.82 -23.97 -5.23
N ASP A 172 -0.06 -24.10 -4.15
CA ASP A 172 -0.59 -24.38 -2.81
C ASP A 172 -1.26 -23.16 -2.18
N GLY A 173 -0.80 -21.94 -2.50
CA GLY A 173 -1.35 -20.75 -1.89
C GLY A 173 -0.96 -19.44 -2.57
N PHE A 174 -1.73 -18.40 -2.22
CA PHE A 174 -1.53 -17.03 -2.66
C PHE A 174 -1.43 -16.10 -1.43
N PRO A 175 -0.23 -15.61 -1.08
CA PRO A 175 -0.07 -14.66 0.03
C PRO A 175 -0.74 -13.32 -0.29
N ARG A 176 -1.84 -12.99 0.40
CA ARG A 176 -2.58 -11.75 0.22
C ARG A 176 -2.46 -10.83 1.43
N ASN A 177 -2.46 -9.54 1.17
CA ASN A 177 -2.47 -8.54 2.24
C ASN A 177 -3.74 -8.66 3.09
N VAL A 178 -3.58 -8.55 4.41
CA VAL A 178 -4.71 -8.64 5.35
C VAL A 178 -5.78 -7.57 5.10
N ILE A 179 -5.44 -6.42 4.52
CA ILE A 179 -6.38 -5.34 4.17
C ILE A 179 -7.26 -5.73 2.97
N GLU A 180 -6.68 -6.42 1.98
CA GLU A 180 -7.31 -6.67 0.68
C GLU A 180 -8.07 -8.00 0.65
N VAL A 181 -7.59 -9.02 1.36
CA VAL A 181 -8.01 -10.41 1.20
C VAL A 181 -9.52 -10.64 1.35
N ASN A 182 -10.18 -9.94 2.28
CA ASN A 182 -11.62 -10.10 2.46
C ASN A 182 -12.43 -9.57 1.27
N GLY A 183 -12.04 -8.41 0.72
CA GLY A 183 -12.64 -7.87 -0.50
C GLY A 183 -12.44 -8.78 -1.71
N ASP A 184 -11.23 -9.33 -1.84
CA ASP A 184 -10.91 -10.29 -2.89
C ASP A 184 -11.76 -11.56 -2.79
N LEU A 185 -11.92 -12.14 -1.59
CA LEU A 185 -12.75 -13.34 -1.40
C LEU A 185 -14.24 -13.11 -1.69
N ILE A 186 -14.75 -11.92 -1.42
CA ILE A 186 -16.12 -11.54 -1.81
C ILE A 186 -16.21 -11.52 -3.34
N ARG A 187 -15.24 -10.95 -4.01
CA ARG A 187 -15.19 -10.87 -5.48
C ARG A 187 -15.04 -12.23 -6.15
N HIS A 188 -14.30 -13.15 -5.53
CA HIS A 188 -14.09 -14.51 -5.98
C HIS A 188 -14.93 -15.54 -5.22
N ALA A 189 -16.15 -15.16 -4.78
CA ALA A 189 -17.03 -16.02 -4.01
C ALA A 189 -17.51 -17.27 -4.79
N ASP A 190 -17.38 -17.25 -6.12
CA ASP A 190 -17.60 -18.39 -7.02
C ASP A 190 -16.52 -19.46 -6.92
N LYS A 191 -15.35 -19.15 -6.37
CA LYS A 191 -14.21 -20.06 -6.26
C LYS A 191 -14.15 -20.75 -4.90
N PRO A 192 -13.83 -22.07 -4.85
CA PRO A 192 -13.68 -22.80 -3.60
C PRO A 192 -12.33 -22.48 -2.90
N VAL A 193 -12.08 -21.22 -2.61
CA VAL A 193 -10.88 -20.75 -1.91
C VAL A 193 -11.23 -20.18 -0.55
N THR A 194 -10.27 -20.10 0.37
CA THR A 194 -10.43 -19.57 1.73
C THR A 194 -9.11 -19.01 2.27
N ILE A 195 -9.17 -18.28 3.37
CA ILE A 195 -7.97 -17.89 4.12
C ILE A 195 -7.51 -19.09 4.96
N ASP A 196 -6.22 -19.46 4.85
CA ASP A 196 -5.58 -20.36 5.80
C ASP A 196 -5.72 -19.82 7.23
N LYS A 197 -6.08 -20.69 8.16
CA LYS A 197 -6.40 -20.33 9.55
C LYS A 197 -5.16 -20.20 10.45
N ASN A 198 -4.01 -20.71 10.02
CA ASN A 198 -2.91 -21.04 10.91
C ASN A 198 -1.67 -20.17 10.75
N HIS A 199 -1.47 -19.52 9.59
CA HIS A 199 -0.20 -18.86 9.28
C HIS A 199 -0.36 -17.38 8.94
N LEU A 200 0.67 -16.60 9.29
CA LEU A 200 0.79 -15.20 8.96
C LEU A 200 2.26 -14.91 8.60
N LEU A 201 2.52 -14.47 7.36
CA LEU A 201 3.82 -13.98 6.95
C LEU A 201 3.92 -12.49 7.32
N ILE A 202 5.05 -12.09 7.90
CA ILE A 202 5.27 -10.70 8.36
C ILE A 202 6.63 -10.24 7.89
N TYR A 203 6.69 -9.12 7.18
CA TYR A 203 7.92 -8.47 6.75
C TYR A 203 7.75 -6.96 6.66
N PRO A 204 8.83 -6.17 6.82
CA PRO A 204 8.77 -4.75 6.58
C PRO A 204 8.30 -4.49 5.14
N ASN A 205 7.18 -3.80 5.00
CA ASN A 205 6.64 -3.40 3.70
C ASN A 205 5.73 -2.19 3.90
N TYR A 206 5.89 -1.17 3.09
CA TYR A 206 5.23 0.11 3.31
C TYR A 206 4.52 0.56 2.04
N GLU A 207 3.24 0.83 2.14
CA GLU A 207 2.48 1.47 1.08
C GLU A 207 2.52 2.99 1.26
N TYR A 208 2.95 3.67 0.22
CA TYR A 208 3.08 5.13 0.17
C TYR A 208 2.33 5.74 -1.01
N PHE A 209 2.06 7.03 -0.92
CA PHE A 209 1.87 7.84 -2.12
C PHE A 209 3.22 8.12 -2.77
N PHE A 210 3.22 8.13 -4.09
CA PHE A 210 4.35 8.53 -4.93
C PHE A 210 3.91 9.62 -5.90
N VAL A 211 4.81 10.56 -6.15
CA VAL A 211 4.65 11.61 -7.15
C VAL A 211 5.85 11.61 -8.10
N PRO A 212 5.73 12.21 -9.31
CA PRO A 212 6.88 12.42 -10.20
C PRO A 212 8.04 13.13 -9.48
N PRO A 213 9.30 12.85 -9.83
CA PRO A 213 10.47 13.38 -9.11
C PRO A 213 10.60 14.90 -9.20
N ASP A 214 10.06 15.52 -10.24
CA ASP A 214 10.04 16.96 -10.48
C ASP A 214 8.88 17.69 -9.79
N ASN A 215 7.92 16.96 -9.21
CA ASN A 215 6.76 17.55 -8.54
C ASN A 215 6.94 17.70 -7.01
N SER A 216 7.97 18.43 -6.61
CA SER A 216 8.29 18.68 -5.19
C SER A 216 7.20 19.46 -4.45
N ALA A 217 6.47 20.33 -5.15
CA ALA A 217 5.38 21.12 -4.58
C ALA A 217 4.20 20.21 -4.15
N LEU A 218 3.79 19.28 -4.99
CA LEU A 218 2.75 18.30 -4.66
C LEU A 218 3.21 17.36 -3.53
N ALA A 219 4.47 16.90 -3.59
CA ALA A 219 5.04 16.07 -2.52
C ALA A 219 5.00 16.81 -1.17
N LYS A 220 5.41 18.06 -1.13
CA LYS A 220 5.35 18.90 0.09
C LYS A 220 3.92 19.04 0.60
N ARG A 221 2.97 19.37 -0.29
CA ARG A 221 1.56 19.51 0.07
C ARG A 221 0.99 18.25 0.68
N ILE A 222 1.26 17.08 0.09
CA ILE A 222 0.79 15.80 0.61
C ILE A 222 1.37 15.53 2.01
N ARG A 223 2.67 15.79 2.24
CA ARG A 223 3.28 15.64 3.58
C ARG A 223 2.61 16.54 4.61
N VAL A 224 2.44 17.82 4.30
CA VAL A 224 1.78 18.79 5.21
C VAL A 224 0.34 18.36 5.51
N GLY A 225 -0.41 17.93 4.49
CA GLY A 225 -1.77 17.44 4.70
C GLY A 225 -1.81 16.19 5.58
N LEU A 226 -0.98 15.19 5.30
CA LEU A 226 -0.89 13.98 6.13
C LEU A 226 -0.54 14.30 7.58
N SER A 227 0.43 15.21 7.85
CA SER A 227 0.76 15.60 9.22
C SER A 227 -0.45 16.16 9.97
N ARG A 228 -1.21 17.05 9.33
CA ARG A 228 -2.44 17.62 9.89
C ARG A 228 -3.51 16.55 10.17
N LEU A 229 -3.69 15.59 9.24
CA LEU A 229 -4.64 14.50 9.44
C LEU A 229 -4.26 13.55 10.59
N ILE A 230 -2.97 13.36 10.83
CA ILE A 230 -2.47 12.58 11.96
C ILE A 230 -2.71 13.34 13.28
N GLU A 231 -2.32 14.64 13.33
CA GLU A 231 -2.44 15.49 14.49
C GLU A 231 -3.89 15.61 14.99
N ASN A 232 -4.83 15.81 14.07
CA ASN A 232 -6.25 16.02 14.42
C ASN A 232 -7.06 14.69 14.47
N GLY A 233 -6.43 13.53 14.24
CA GLY A 233 -7.08 12.22 14.30
C GLY A 233 -7.92 11.84 13.06
N THR A 234 -8.02 12.70 12.04
CA THR A 234 -8.82 12.43 10.84
C THR A 234 -8.33 11.19 10.09
N LEU A 235 -7.01 10.98 9.99
CA LEU A 235 -6.46 9.82 9.30
C LEU A 235 -6.87 8.50 9.97
N GLU A 236 -6.85 8.46 11.31
CA GLU A 236 -7.29 7.30 12.07
C GLU A 236 -8.80 7.05 11.92
N ALA A 237 -9.58 8.12 11.96
CA ALA A 237 -11.02 8.03 11.73
C ALA A 237 -11.35 7.51 10.32
N LEU A 238 -10.65 7.97 9.28
CA LEU A 238 -10.78 7.46 7.92
C LEU A 238 -10.43 5.98 7.83
N PHE A 239 -9.29 5.57 8.40
CA PHE A 239 -8.89 4.16 8.41
C PHE A 239 -9.97 3.26 9.03
N ASN A 240 -10.55 3.69 10.14
CA ASN A 240 -11.56 2.93 10.88
C ASN A 240 -12.96 2.93 10.25
N GLN A 241 -13.20 3.72 9.20
CA GLN A 241 -14.47 3.67 8.44
C GLN A 241 -14.60 2.43 7.57
N PHE A 242 -13.49 1.78 7.21
CA PHE A 242 -13.47 0.63 6.32
C PHE A 242 -13.57 -0.67 7.11
N GLU A 243 -14.58 -1.48 6.83
CA GLU A 243 -14.76 -2.78 7.48
C GLU A 243 -13.59 -3.74 7.16
N SER A 244 -13.07 -3.70 5.94
CA SER A 244 -11.88 -4.47 5.54
C SER A 244 -10.65 -4.17 6.42
N HIS A 245 -10.51 -2.92 6.87
CA HIS A 245 -9.40 -2.52 7.75
C HIS A 245 -9.57 -3.08 9.17
N LYS A 246 -10.79 -3.12 9.70
CA LYS A 246 -11.09 -3.74 11.00
C LYS A 246 -10.82 -5.25 10.96
N LEU A 247 -11.27 -5.91 9.89
CA LEU A 247 -11.00 -7.33 9.66
C LEU A 247 -9.49 -7.60 9.53
N ALA A 248 -8.76 -6.69 8.87
CA ALA A 248 -7.31 -6.79 8.76
C ALA A 248 -6.60 -6.72 10.11
N LEU A 249 -7.01 -5.83 11.01
CA LEU A 249 -6.47 -5.76 12.37
C LEU A 249 -6.74 -7.07 13.13
N THR A 250 -7.94 -7.64 13.00
CA THR A 250 -8.27 -8.94 13.60
C THR A 250 -7.35 -10.04 13.08
N LEU A 251 -7.08 -10.10 11.77
CA LEU A 251 -6.16 -11.10 11.19
C LEU A 251 -4.69 -10.87 11.62
N ALA A 252 -4.26 -9.61 11.66
CA ALA A 252 -2.88 -9.24 12.01
C ALA A 252 -2.55 -9.48 13.48
N ASP A 253 -3.53 -9.27 14.37
CA ASP A 253 -3.37 -9.36 15.81
C ASP A 253 -3.81 -10.73 16.36
N ASP A 254 -4.29 -11.66 15.52
CA ASP A 254 -4.72 -13.01 15.94
C ASP A 254 -3.56 -13.78 16.59
N PRO A 255 -3.65 -14.08 17.90
CA PRO A 255 -2.60 -14.78 18.64
C PRO A 255 -2.51 -16.27 18.27
N HIS A 256 -3.52 -16.81 17.61
CA HIS A 256 -3.56 -18.22 17.22
C HIS A 256 -2.85 -18.51 15.89
N ARG A 257 -2.33 -17.48 15.20
CA ARG A 257 -1.56 -17.66 13.97
C ARG A 257 -0.08 -17.84 14.26
N ALA A 258 0.52 -18.86 13.68
CA ALA A 258 1.97 -18.99 13.62
C ALA A 258 2.56 -17.85 12.78
N ARG A 259 3.47 -17.06 13.37
CA ARG A 259 4.05 -15.87 12.75
C ARG A 259 5.37 -16.22 12.09
N HIS A 260 5.50 -15.98 10.79
CA HIS A 260 6.69 -16.22 9.99
C HIS A 260 7.30 -14.87 9.62
N PHE A 261 8.39 -14.49 10.28
CA PHE A 261 9.07 -13.23 10.05
C PHE A 261 10.06 -13.36 8.89
N LEU A 262 9.91 -12.52 7.88
CA LEU A 262 10.73 -12.48 6.69
C LEU A 262 11.50 -11.16 6.61
N GLN A 263 12.60 -11.15 5.86
CA GLN A 263 13.36 -9.95 5.55
C GLN A 263 12.92 -9.37 4.21
N ASN A 264 12.91 -8.06 4.08
CA ASN A 264 12.66 -7.39 2.80
C ASN A 264 13.94 -6.69 2.32
N HIS A 265 14.72 -7.39 1.52
CA HIS A 265 15.98 -6.89 0.95
C HIS A 265 15.78 -5.87 -0.19
N SER A 266 14.54 -5.68 -0.65
CA SER A 266 14.23 -4.66 -1.66
C SER A 266 14.03 -3.26 -1.08
N LEU A 267 13.92 -3.14 0.25
CA LEU A 267 13.80 -1.84 0.90
C LEU A 267 15.18 -1.20 1.11
N PRO A 268 15.32 0.11 0.84
CA PRO A 268 16.55 0.84 1.14
C PRO A 268 16.72 1.18 2.63
N TYR A 269 15.68 1.00 3.43
CA TYR A 269 15.63 1.24 4.88
C TYR A 269 14.51 0.43 5.53
N VAL A 270 14.55 0.34 6.85
CA VAL A 270 13.44 -0.11 7.68
C VAL A 270 13.05 1.04 8.59
N LEU A 271 11.75 1.32 8.72
CA LEU A 271 11.27 2.34 9.64
C LEU A 271 11.52 1.90 11.09
N ASP A 272 11.78 2.85 11.98
CA ASP A 272 12.03 2.62 13.39
C ASP A 272 10.74 2.44 14.21
N TYR A 273 9.62 2.30 13.54
CA TYR A 273 8.31 1.99 14.11
C TYR A 273 7.58 0.95 13.25
N ALA A 274 6.82 0.09 13.91
CA ALA A 274 6.06 -0.97 13.24
C ALA A 274 4.72 -0.46 12.71
N ARG A 275 4.00 0.31 13.54
CA ARG A 275 2.65 0.82 13.24
C ARG A 275 2.51 2.26 13.71
N TRP A 276 2.13 3.18 12.81
CA TRP A 276 2.04 4.59 13.13
C TRP A 276 0.92 4.93 14.15
N ASP A 277 -0.13 4.11 14.24
CA ASP A 277 -1.20 4.30 15.21
C ASP A 277 -0.76 4.01 16.66
N LEU A 278 0.28 3.21 16.84
CA LEU A 278 0.88 2.90 18.14
C LEU A 278 2.06 3.84 18.47
N GLU A 279 2.74 4.39 17.47
CA GLU A 279 3.97 5.16 17.59
C GLU A 279 3.89 6.49 16.81
N LYS A 280 2.82 7.26 17.05
CA LYS A 280 2.48 8.48 16.29
C LYS A 280 3.61 9.51 16.21
N GLU A 281 4.33 9.75 17.32
CA GLU A 281 5.42 10.73 17.35
C GLU A 281 6.57 10.35 16.40
N LYS A 282 6.97 9.07 16.37
CA LYS A 282 8.00 8.60 15.44
C LYS A 282 7.55 8.71 13.99
N ALA A 283 6.31 8.34 13.72
CA ALA A 283 5.74 8.43 12.39
C ALA A 283 5.70 9.87 11.87
N MET A 284 5.35 10.83 12.75
CA MET A 284 5.34 12.26 12.42
C MET A 284 6.73 12.79 12.13
N LYS A 285 7.73 12.48 12.97
CA LYS A 285 9.13 12.88 12.73
C LYS A 285 9.64 12.33 11.38
N ALA A 286 9.40 11.06 11.11
CA ALA A 286 9.80 10.47 9.85
C ALA A 286 9.12 11.10 8.62
N LEU A 287 7.82 11.47 8.73
CA LEU A 287 7.08 12.16 7.67
C LEU A 287 7.62 13.57 7.38
N LEU A 288 8.00 14.30 8.42
CA LEU A 288 8.50 15.67 8.30
C LEU A 288 10.00 15.73 7.99
N GLY A 289 10.72 14.61 8.11
CA GLY A 289 12.16 14.52 7.86
C GLY A 289 13.01 15.08 9.01
N GLU A 290 12.51 14.94 10.25
CA GLU A 290 13.17 15.38 11.49
C GLU A 290 13.95 14.22 12.16
#